data_a9553722a930bf61db517816310eae17
#
_entry.id   a9553722a930bf61db517816310eae17
#
_cell.length_a   1.000
_cell.length_b   1.000
_cell.length_c   1.000
_cell.angle_alpha   90.00
_cell.angle_beta   90.00
_cell.angle_gamma   90.00
#
_symmetry.space_group_name_H-M   'P 1'
#
loop_
_entity.id
_entity.type
_entity.pdbx_description
1 polymer ?
#
loop_
_entity_poly.entity_id
_entity_poly.type
_entity_poly.pdbx_seq_one_letter_code
_entity_poly.pdbx_strand_id
1 'polypeptide(L)'
;MTAPASAPALRIFAGTTEGRLLCEWASGVGIPARAYAATEYGGELLGELSGIEVLAGRLDEADMERELSGARIVVDATHPFATLASGNIRAASLAVGARCLRLARPVEALPKGVVSVESSPF
;
A
#
# COMPACT_ATOMS: atom_id res chain seq x y z
N MET A 1 28.02 1.31 -8.68
CA MET A 1 26.73 1.41 -9.28
C MET A 1 25.79 2.18 -8.39
N THR A 2 25.24 3.13 -8.92
CA THR A 2 24.21 3.79 -8.23
C THR A 2 23.05 2.86 -8.07
N ALA A 3 22.65 2.69 -6.89
CA ALA A 3 21.35 2.13 -6.69
C ALA A 3 20.41 2.89 -7.61
N PRO A 4 19.58 2.22 -8.34
CA PRO A 4 18.52 2.90 -9.02
C PRO A 4 17.89 3.84 -8.03
N ALA A 5 17.50 4.99 -8.50
CA ALA A 5 16.72 5.89 -7.68
C ALA A 5 15.86 5.00 -6.84
N SER A 6 16.17 4.98 -5.59
CA SER A 6 15.59 4.01 -4.68
C SER A 6 14.10 4.04 -4.83
N ALA A 7 13.52 2.89 -4.93
CA ALA A 7 12.07 2.80 -4.86
C ALA A 7 11.62 3.52 -3.58
N PRO A 8 10.48 4.18 -3.61
CA PRO A 8 10.00 4.89 -2.42
C PRO A 8 9.94 4.00 -1.20
N ALA A 9 10.27 4.56 -0.05
CA ALA A 9 10.20 3.82 1.21
C ALA A 9 8.77 3.49 1.60
N LEU A 10 7.81 4.28 1.14
CA LEU A 10 6.39 4.09 1.42
C LEU A 10 5.74 3.30 0.28
N ARG A 11 5.10 2.21 0.63
CA ARG A 11 4.37 1.36 -0.33
C ARG A 11 2.92 1.23 0.13
N ILE A 12 1.99 1.44 -0.79
CA ILE A 12 0.56 1.47 -0.46
C ILE A 12 -0.18 0.49 -1.35
N PHE A 13 -0.73 -0.56 -0.75
CA PHE A 13 -1.63 -1.46 -1.46
C PHE A 13 -3.01 -0.85 -1.43
N ALA A 14 -3.36 -0.17 -2.50
CA ALA A 14 -4.64 0.52 -2.64
C ALA A 14 -5.68 -0.45 -3.24
N GLY A 15 -6.91 -0.13 -3.10
CA GLY A 15 -8.01 -0.94 -3.60
C GLY A 15 -9.30 -0.47 -2.95
N THR A 16 -9.17 0.56 -2.13
CA THR A 16 -10.29 1.14 -1.40
C THR A 16 -10.19 2.66 -1.46
N THR A 17 -11.25 3.31 -1.05
CA THR A 17 -11.27 4.77 -0.92
C THR A 17 -10.19 5.23 0.05
N GLU A 18 -9.99 4.50 1.15
CA GLU A 18 -8.97 4.83 2.14
C GLU A 18 -7.58 4.80 1.52
N GLY A 19 -7.30 3.78 0.72
CA GLY A 19 -6.01 3.69 0.03
C GLY A 19 -5.80 4.83 -0.95
N ARG A 20 -6.83 5.20 -1.69
CA ARG A 20 -6.76 6.31 -2.62
C ARG A 20 -6.53 7.63 -1.88
N LEU A 21 -7.25 7.85 -0.79
CA LEU A 21 -7.08 9.07 0.01
C LEU A 21 -5.67 9.18 0.58
N LEU A 22 -5.10 8.07 1.01
CA LEU A 22 -3.72 8.07 1.50
C LEU A 22 -2.75 8.45 0.38
N CYS A 23 -2.94 7.93 -0.82
CA CYS A 23 -2.11 8.30 -1.98
C CYS A 23 -2.25 9.78 -2.29
N GLU A 24 -3.47 10.32 -2.25
CA GLU A 24 -3.72 11.74 -2.49
C GLU A 24 -3.02 12.60 -1.44
N TRP A 25 -3.08 12.17 -0.19
CA TRP A 25 -2.40 12.88 0.89
C TRP A 25 -0.89 12.88 0.68
N ALA A 26 -0.31 11.72 0.40
CA ALA A 26 1.14 11.60 0.19
C ALA A 26 1.59 12.49 -0.98
N SER A 27 0.82 12.48 -2.07
CA SER A 27 1.09 13.33 -3.22
C SER A 27 1.03 14.81 -2.83
N GLY A 28 0.01 15.19 -2.07
CA GLY A 28 -0.20 16.58 -1.68
C GLY A 28 0.90 17.13 -0.77
N VAL A 29 1.48 16.30 0.08
CA VAL A 29 2.56 16.73 1.00
C VAL A 29 3.94 16.42 0.46
N GLY A 30 4.04 15.87 -0.74
CA GLY A 30 5.33 15.62 -1.38
C GLY A 30 6.07 14.39 -0.86
N ILE A 31 5.37 13.42 -0.31
CA ILE A 31 5.99 12.16 0.13
C ILE A 31 5.94 11.17 -1.02
N PRO A 32 7.09 10.74 -1.57
CA PRO A 32 7.08 9.76 -2.64
C PRO A 32 6.51 8.42 -2.14
N ALA A 33 5.71 7.78 -2.96
CA ALA A 33 5.15 6.48 -2.63
C ALA A 33 4.97 5.66 -3.90
N ARG A 34 4.95 4.34 -3.73
CA ARG A 34 4.56 3.44 -4.80
C ARG A 34 3.26 2.78 -4.38
N ALA A 35 2.26 2.88 -5.24
CA ALA A 35 0.95 2.31 -4.99
C ALA A 35 0.74 1.10 -5.88
N TYR A 36 0.08 0.11 -5.34
CA TYR A 36 -0.26 -1.13 -6.04
C TYR A 36 -1.77 -1.20 -6.19
N ALA A 37 -2.22 -1.34 -7.42
CA ALA A 37 -3.64 -1.46 -7.74
C ALA A 37 -3.87 -2.82 -8.39
N ALA A 38 -4.94 -3.49 -8.01
CA ALA A 38 -5.23 -4.82 -8.55
C ALA A 38 -5.68 -4.78 -10.01
N THR A 39 -6.15 -3.62 -10.49
CA THR A 39 -6.66 -3.47 -11.84
C THR A 39 -6.04 -2.26 -12.51
N GLU A 40 -6.02 -2.27 -13.85
CA GLU A 40 -5.53 -1.13 -14.61
C GLU A 40 -6.38 0.13 -14.38
N TYR A 41 -7.67 -0.04 -14.25
CA TYR A 41 -8.55 1.10 -13.98
C TYR A 41 -8.20 1.78 -12.65
N GLY A 42 -8.01 0.99 -11.60
CA GLY A 42 -7.55 1.53 -10.33
C GLY A 42 -6.20 2.22 -10.45
N GLY A 43 -5.30 1.64 -11.25
CA GLY A 43 -3.99 2.23 -11.52
C GLY A 43 -4.09 3.57 -12.22
N GLU A 44 -4.98 3.70 -13.19
CA GLU A 44 -5.19 4.96 -13.90
C GLU A 44 -5.65 6.07 -12.96
N LEU A 45 -6.54 5.76 -12.02
CA LEU A 45 -7.03 6.74 -11.07
C LEU A 45 -5.91 7.28 -10.18
N LEU A 46 -4.92 6.46 -9.86
CA LEU A 46 -3.81 6.86 -9.01
C LEU A 46 -2.66 7.47 -9.80
N GLY A 47 -2.54 7.12 -11.08
CA GLY A 47 -1.40 7.50 -11.91
C GLY A 47 -1.28 8.99 -12.19
N GLU A 48 -2.32 9.76 -11.94
CA GLU A 48 -2.30 11.20 -12.13
C GLU A 48 -1.73 11.94 -10.93
N LEU A 49 -1.49 11.23 -9.82
CA LEU A 49 -0.97 11.86 -8.60
C LEU A 49 0.53 12.07 -8.69
N SER A 50 0.96 13.30 -8.48
CA SER A 50 2.37 13.65 -8.50
C SER A 50 3.13 12.92 -7.39
N GLY A 51 4.28 12.35 -7.75
CA GLY A 51 5.14 11.64 -6.80
C GLY A 51 4.68 10.25 -6.44
N ILE A 52 3.61 9.76 -7.04
CA ILE A 52 3.11 8.42 -6.81
C ILE A 52 3.40 7.56 -8.04
N GLU A 53 4.23 6.54 -7.85
CA GLU A 53 4.44 5.52 -8.86
C GLU A 53 3.33 4.48 -8.72
N VAL A 54 2.81 3.99 -9.83
CA VAL A 54 1.71 3.04 -9.77
C VAL A 54 2.08 1.77 -10.51
N LEU A 55 1.85 0.64 -9.86
CA LEU A 55 1.98 -0.67 -10.45
C LEU A 55 0.61 -1.33 -10.42
N ALA A 56 0.06 -1.62 -11.59
CA ALA A 56 -1.23 -2.28 -11.72
C ALA A 56 -1.04 -3.76 -11.98
N GLY A 57 -1.97 -4.56 -11.48
CA GLY A 57 -1.95 -6.00 -11.65
C GLY A 57 -1.71 -6.73 -10.35
N ARG A 58 -1.93 -8.03 -10.38
CA ARG A 58 -1.75 -8.86 -9.19
C ARG A 58 -0.31 -9.30 -9.04
N LEU A 59 0.16 -9.34 -7.80
CA LEU A 59 1.47 -9.85 -7.47
C LEU A 59 1.28 -11.18 -6.75
N ASP A 60 2.02 -12.21 -7.17
CA ASP A 60 2.08 -13.44 -6.38
C ASP A 60 3.01 -13.23 -5.18
N GLU A 61 3.14 -14.23 -4.32
CA GLU A 61 3.93 -14.09 -3.09
C GLU A 61 5.39 -13.73 -3.37
N ALA A 62 6.00 -14.41 -4.37
CA ALA A 62 7.41 -14.18 -4.69
C ALA A 62 7.62 -12.79 -5.31
N ASP A 63 6.73 -12.38 -6.20
CA ASP A 63 6.80 -11.06 -6.83
C ASP A 63 6.60 -9.97 -5.78
N MET A 64 5.70 -10.18 -4.84
CA MET A 64 5.42 -9.21 -3.79
C MET A 64 6.65 -9.00 -2.90
N GLU A 65 7.33 -10.06 -2.52
CA GLU A 65 8.53 -9.96 -1.71
C GLU A 65 9.63 -9.18 -2.45
N ARG A 66 9.84 -9.50 -3.72
CA ARG A 66 10.83 -8.77 -4.53
C ARG A 66 10.43 -7.30 -4.67
N GLU A 67 9.16 -7.05 -4.93
CA GLU A 67 8.64 -5.68 -5.13
C GLU A 67 8.80 -4.84 -3.88
N LEU A 68 8.63 -5.42 -2.70
CA LEU A 68 8.73 -4.72 -1.44
C LEU A 68 10.16 -4.59 -0.91
N SER A 69 11.14 -5.14 -1.62
CA SER A 69 12.53 -4.99 -1.21
C SER A 69 12.90 -3.52 -1.09
N GLY A 70 13.48 -3.15 0.03
CA GLY A 70 13.84 -1.77 0.30
C GLY A 70 12.73 -0.90 0.87
N ALA A 71 11.52 -1.42 0.95
CA ALA A 71 10.43 -0.69 1.59
C ALA A 71 10.67 -0.55 3.08
N ARG A 72 10.25 0.55 3.65
CA ARG A 72 10.32 0.77 5.10
C ARG A 72 8.94 0.69 5.74
N ILE A 73 7.94 1.22 5.07
CA ILE A 73 6.57 1.20 5.55
C ILE A 73 5.69 0.69 4.42
N VAL A 74 4.90 -0.32 4.72
CA VAL A 74 3.92 -0.89 3.79
C VAL A 74 2.55 -0.69 4.41
N VAL A 75 1.67 -0.05 3.66
CA VAL A 75 0.29 0.15 4.10
C VAL A 75 -0.61 -0.76 3.30
N ASP A 76 -1.31 -1.64 3.99
CA ASP A 76 -2.32 -2.50 3.40
C ASP A 76 -3.68 -1.82 3.52
N ALA A 77 -4.14 -1.24 2.43
CA ALA A 77 -5.47 -0.62 2.35
C ALA A 77 -6.36 -1.41 1.39
N THR A 78 -6.18 -2.71 1.34
CA THR A 78 -7.02 -3.57 0.52
C THR A 78 -8.39 -3.77 1.17
N HIS A 79 -9.33 -4.31 0.39
CA HIS A 79 -10.67 -4.54 0.86
C HIS A 79 -10.68 -5.48 2.08
N PRO A 80 -11.57 -5.27 3.06
CA PRO A 80 -11.61 -6.12 4.27
C PRO A 80 -11.75 -7.61 3.99
N PHE A 81 -12.33 -8.00 2.87
CA PHE A 81 -12.47 -9.40 2.51
C PHE A 81 -11.30 -9.97 1.73
N ALA A 82 -10.29 -9.16 1.43
CA ALA A 82 -9.10 -9.62 0.74
C ALA A 82 -8.09 -10.24 1.72
N THR A 83 -8.53 -11.25 2.47
CA THR A 83 -7.73 -11.82 3.55
C THR A 83 -6.47 -12.51 3.07
N LEU A 84 -6.52 -13.17 1.92
CA LEU A 84 -5.33 -13.79 1.35
C LEU A 84 -4.31 -12.74 0.95
N ALA A 85 -4.76 -11.69 0.28
CA ALA A 85 -3.87 -10.60 -0.11
C ALA A 85 -3.24 -9.93 1.11
N SER A 86 -4.04 -9.66 2.14
CA SER A 86 -3.52 -9.06 3.38
C SER A 86 -2.49 -9.95 4.05
N GLY A 87 -2.72 -11.25 4.07
CA GLY A 87 -1.75 -12.21 4.62
C GLY A 87 -0.45 -12.20 3.85
N ASN A 88 -0.52 -12.17 2.52
CA ASN A 88 0.66 -12.13 1.66
C ASN A 88 1.43 -10.82 1.83
N ILE A 89 0.73 -9.70 1.93
CA ILE A 89 1.35 -8.40 2.15
C ILE A 89 2.10 -8.38 3.47
N ARG A 90 1.49 -8.91 4.52
CA ARG A 90 2.12 -8.97 5.84
C ARG A 90 3.36 -9.84 5.81
N ALA A 91 3.27 -11.02 5.21
CA ALA A 91 4.39 -11.96 5.12
C ALA A 91 5.55 -11.34 4.32
N ALA A 92 5.26 -10.73 3.19
CA ALA A 92 6.29 -10.11 2.36
C ALA A 92 6.93 -8.92 3.07
N SER A 93 6.13 -8.13 3.77
CA SER A 93 6.63 -7.00 4.56
C SER A 93 7.61 -7.47 5.63
N LEU A 94 7.24 -8.54 6.35
CA LEU A 94 8.11 -9.12 7.36
C LEU A 94 9.42 -9.62 6.74
N ALA A 95 9.33 -10.29 5.60
CA ALA A 95 10.50 -10.85 4.93
C ALA A 95 11.52 -9.78 4.53
N VAL A 96 11.06 -8.60 4.14
CA VAL A 96 11.95 -7.51 3.73
C VAL A 96 12.29 -6.55 4.88
N GLY A 97 11.77 -6.78 6.08
CA GLY A 97 12.04 -5.94 7.23
C GLY A 97 11.26 -4.64 7.27
N ALA A 98 10.18 -4.55 6.53
CA ALA A 98 9.34 -3.37 6.53
C ALA A 98 8.27 -3.44 7.62
N ARG A 99 7.85 -2.27 8.09
CA ARG A 99 6.72 -2.18 8.99
C ARG A 99 5.43 -2.22 8.18
N CYS A 100 4.52 -3.09 8.56
CA CYS A 100 3.24 -3.23 7.87
C CYS A 100 2.12 -2.63 8.71
N LEU A 101 1.35 -1.74 8.11
CA LEU A 101 0.20 -1.11 8.73
C LEU A 101 -1.06 -1.48 7.96
N ARG A 102 -2.13 -1.74 8.69
CA ARG A 102 -3.43 -1.97 8.07
C ARG A 102 -4.25 -0.70 8.16
N LEU A 103 -4.73 -0.24 7.01
CA LEU A 103 -5.61 0.93 6.92
C LEU A 103 -6.96 0.48 6.38
N ALA A 104 -7.99 0.59 7.18
CA ALA A 104 -9.32 0.13 6.79
C ALA A 104 -10.38 1.02 7.39
N ARG A 105 -11.50 1.14 6.66
CA ARG A 105 -12.66 1.82 7.22
C ARG A 105 -13.22 0.97 8.35
N PRO A 106 -13.48 1.59 9.52
CA PRO A 106 -14.05 0.82 10.62
C PRO A 106 -15.46 0.36 10.27
N VAL A 107 -15.82 -0.78 10.84
CA VAL A 107 -17.18 -1.25 10.74
C VAL A 107 -18.03 -0.56 11.79
N GLU A 108 -19.25 -0.63 11.61
CA GLU A 108 -20.42 -0.03 12.26
C GLU A 108 -20.34 0.60 13.64
N ALA A 109 -19.50 0.14 14.53
CA ALA A 109 -19.49 0.61 15.90
C ALA A 109 -18.80 1.95 16.09
N LEU A 110 -18.17 2.49 15.04
CA LEU A 110 -17.42 3.74 15.11
C LEU A 110 -18.11 4.84 14.30
N PRO A 111 -17.91 6.10 14.68
CA PRO A 111 -18.49 7.22 13.92
C PRO A 111 -17.99 7.22 12.47
N LYS A 112 -18.82 7.80 11.61
CA LYS A 112 -18.44 8.00 10.22
C LYS A 112 -17.16 8.81 10.11
N GLY A 113 -16.29 8.39 9.21
CA GLY A 113 -15.04 9.10 8.95
C GLY A 113 -13.87 8.64 9.81
N VAL A 114 -14.12 7.80 10.79
CA VAL A 114 -13.03 7.23 11.58
C VAL A 114 -12.41 6.09 10.81
N VAL A 115 -11.09 6.06 10.77
CA VAL A 115 -10.33 5.03 10.08
C VAL A 115 -9.52 4.25 11.11
N SER A 116 -9.54 2.93 10.97
CA SER A 116 -8.79 2.05 11.85
C SER A 116 -7.43 1.77 11.25
N VAL A 117 -6.39 1.92 12.04
CA VAL A 117 -5.02 1.62 11.62
C VAL A 117 -4.45 0.59 12.58
N GLU A 118 -4.00 -0.53 12.01
CA GLU A 118 -3.42 -1.61 12.79
C GLU A 118 -1.98 -1.83 12.38
N SER A 119 -1.10 -1.90 13.39
CA SER A 119 0.30 -2.17 13.15
C SER A 119 0.56 -3.66 13.24
N SER A 120 1.33 -4.19 12.32
CA SER A 120 1.75 -5.58 12.37
C SER A 120 2.70 -5.78 13.56
N PRO A 121 2.59 -6.90 14.28
CA PRO A 121 3.35 -7.09 15.52
C PRO A 121 4.76 -7.63 15.32
N PHE A 122 5.47 -7.16 14.41
CA PHE A 122 6.85 -7.62 14.21
C PHE A 122 7.82 -6.51 14.24
#